data_1c9b0c07edc9fda407058643d6c4da6c
#
_entry.id   1c9b0c07edc9fda407058643d6c4da6c
#
_cell.length_a   1.000
_cell.length_b   1.000
_cell.length_c   1.000
_cell.angle_alpha   90.00
_cell.angle_beta   90.00
_cell.angle_gamma   90.00
#
_symmetry.space_group_name_H-M   'P 1'
#
loop_
_entity.id
_entity.type
_entity.pdbx_description
1 polymer ?
#
loop_
_entity_poly.entity_id
_entity_poly.type
_entity_poly.pdbx_seq_one_letter_code
_entity_poly.pdbx_strand_id
1 'polypeptide(L)'
;MANWNLRFLEAGFREFLDEAIEWEDLEPAALGVAKQALNQGVETLSEKQYFVFQKHVLEAHAVDRCIQCEEEISWHEMIDVHRDGGYCIVCMRRDESMGRDK
;
A
#
# COMPACT_ATOMS: atom_id res chain seq x y z
N MET A 1 -9.00 10.40 -5.88
CA MET A 1 -9.11 9.04 -5.34
C MET A 1 -8.28 8.06 -6.16
N ALA A 2 -7.60 7.17 -5.48
CA ALA A 2 -6.79 6.17 -6.16
C ALA A 2 -7.68 5.17 -6.88
N ASN A 3 -7.31 4.81 -8.10
CA ASN A 3 -8.00 3.76 -8.84
C ASN A 3 -7.25 2.45 -8.66
N TRP A 4 -7.46 1.83 -7.51
CA TRP A 4 -6.75 0.61 -7.14
C TRP A 4 -7.02 -0.54 -8.11
N ASN A 5 -8.20 -0.57 -8.75
CA ASN A 5 -8.54 -1.64 -9.67
C ASN A 5 -7.54 -1.78 -10.83
N LEU A 6 -7.03 -0.66 -11.32
CA LEU A 6 -6.03 -0.67 -12.38
C LEU A 6 -4.67 -1.10 -11.86
N ARG A 7 -4.41 -0.87 -10.59
CA ARG A 7 -3.11 -1.16 -10.00
C ARG A 7 -2.95 -2.60 -9.54
N PHE A 8 -4.04 -3.33 -9.39
CA PHE A 8 -3.96 -4.74 -8.97
C PHE A 8 -3.27 -5.63 -10.00
N LEU A 9 -3.15 -5.17 -11.24
CA LEU A 9 -2.49 -5.93 -12.30
C LEU A 9 -1.01 -5.58 -12.43
N GLU A 10 -0.54 -4.59 -11.69
CA GLU A 10 0.85 -4.17 -11.74
C GLU A 10 1.77 -5.17 -11.04
N ALA A 11 3.02 -5.19 -11.50
CA ALA A 11 4.04 -5.98 -10.82
C ALA A 11 4.23 -5.48 -9.39
N GLY A 12 4.46 -6.40 -8.47
CA GLY A 12 4.69 -6.05 -7.07
C GLY A 12 3.46 -6.11 -6.18
N PHE A 13 2.26 -6.19 -6.77
CA PHE A 13 1.04 -6.26 -5.96
C PHE A 13 1.03 -7.48 -5.05
N ARG A 14 1.40 -8.64 -5.59
CA ARG A 14 1.43 -9.87 -4.81
C ARG A 14 2.46 -9.80 -3.70
N GLU A 15 3.61 -9.24 -3.98
CA GLU A 15 4.67 -9.04 -2.99
C GLU A 15 4.21 -8.08 -1.90
N PHE A 16 3.49 -7.03 -2.27
CA PHE A 16 2.90 -6.12 -1.30
C PHE A 16 1.95 -6.85 -0.35
N LEU A 17 1.05 -7.68 -0.90
CA LEU A 17 0.11 -8.44 -0.08
C LEU A 17 0.83 -9.43 0.84
N ASP A 18 1.81 -10.13 0.31
CA ASP A 18 2.59 -11.09 1.08
C ASP A 18 3.29 -10.40 2.24
N GLU A 19 3.89 -9.25 1.98
CA GLU A 19 4.57 -8.47 3.00
C GLU A 19 3.59 -7.94 4.06
N ALA A 20 2.43 -7.45 3.62
CA ALA A 20 1.41 -6.95 4.54
C ALA A 20 0.91 -8.08 5.46
N ILE A 21 0.71 -9.26 4.92
CA ILE A 21 0.26 -10.41 5.69
C ILE A 21 1.30 -10.83 6.71
N GLU A 22 2.56 -10.81 6.31
CA GLU A 22 3.67 -11.33 7.12
C GLU A 22 4.15 -10.34 8.18
N TRP A 23 4.24 -9.06 7.81
CA TRP A 23 4.90 -8.05 8.63
C TRP A 23 3.98 -7.03 9.28
N GLU A 24 2.78 -6.84 8.73
CA GLU A 24 1.84 -5.89 9.29
C GLU A 24 0.84 -6.60 10.20
N ASP A 25 0.40 -5.90 11.25
CA ASP A 25 -0.51 -6.46 12.23
C ASP A 25 -1.96 -6.25 11.77
N LEU A 26 -2.40 -7.10 10.84
CA LEU A 26 -3.75 -7.01 10.31
C LEU A 26 -4.76 -7.63 11.24
N GLU A 27 -5.94 -7.02 11.33
CA GLU A 27 -7.06 -7.60 12.05
C GLU A 27 -7.45 -8.94 11.42
N PRO A 28 -8.02 -9.89 12.20
CA PRO A 28 -8.35 -11.22 11.66
C PRO A 28 -9.20 -11.18 10.37
N ALA A 29 -10.20 -10.29 10.32
CA ALA A 29 -11.03 -10.16 9.12
C ALA A 29 -10.21 -9.66 7.94
N ALA A 30 -9.39 -8.64 8.16
CA ALA A 30 -8.54 -8.08 7.10
C ALA A 30 -7.49 -9.10 6.65
N LEU A 31 -6.92 -9.84 7.60
CA LEU A 31 -5.94 -10.87 7.29
C LEU A 31 -6.54 -11.96 6.39
N GLY A 32 -7.74 -12.42 6.73
CA GLY A 32 -8.43 -13.44 5.93
C GLY A 32 -8.70 -12.95 4.52
N VAL A 33 -9.16 -11.71 4.39
CA VAL A 33 -9.45 -11.11 3.07
C VAL A 33 -8.16 -10.92 2.28
N ALA A 34 -7.09 -10.46 2.92
CA ALA A 34 -5.79 -10.29 2.25
C ALA A 34 -5.26 -11.62 1.74
N LYS A 35 -5.37 -12.69 2.54
CA LYS A 35 -4.94 -14.02 2.11
C LYS A 35 -5.77 -14.52 0.93
N GLN A 36 -7.07 -14.28 0.94
CA GLN A 36 -7.93 -14.66 -0.18
C GLN A 36 -7.53 -13.91 -1.45
N ALA A 37 -7.28 -12.61 -1.33
CA ALA A 37 -6.86 -11.81 -2.48
C ALA A 37 -5.52 -12.31 -3.04
N LEU A 38 -4.59 -12.69 -2.17
CA LEU A 38 -3.30 -13.20 -2.59
C LEU A 38 -3.40 -14.55 -3.30
N ASN A 39 -4.21 -15.45 -2.76
CA ASN A 39 -4.29 -16.83 -3.25
C ASN A 39 -5.29 -17.03 -4.38
N GLN A 40 -6.37 -16.27 -4.40
CA GLN A 40 -7.46 -16.47 -5.36
C GLN A 40 -7.70 -15.26 -6.26
N GLY A 41 -7.18 -14.11 -5.91
CA GLY A 41 -7.36 -12.88 -6.68
C GLY A 41 -8.37 -11.94 -6.04
N VAL A 42 -8.16 -10.64 -6.27
CA VAL A 42 -9.03 -9.58 -5.73
C VAL A 42 -10.46 -9.73 -6.28
N GLU A 43 -10.59 -10.21 -7.50
CA GLU A 43 -11.88 -10.36 -8.16
C GLU A 43 -12.78 -11.39 -7.48
N THR A 44 -12.23 -12.24 -6.61
CA THR A 44 -13.03 -13.22 -5.87
C THR A 44 -13.67 -12.65 -4.61
N LEU A 45 -13.30 -11.44 -4.24
CA LEU A 45 -13.81 -10.81 -3.02
C LEU A 45 -15.26 -10.34 -3.22
N SER A 46 -16.09 -10.58 -2.21
CA SER A 46 -17.44 -10.02 -2.20
C SER A 46 -17.34 -8.49 -1.95
N GLU A 47 -18.47 -7.79 -2.10
CA GLU A 47 -18.50 -6.36 -1.83
C GLU A 47 -18.04 -6.04 -0.42
N LYS A 48 -18.51 -6.79 0.55
CA LYS A 48 -18.11 -6.57 1.95
C LYS A 48 -16.65 -6.89 2.17
N GLN A 49 -16.15 -7.96 1.55
CA GLN A 49 -14.74 -8.31 1.65
C GLN A 49 -13.87 -7.25 0.98
N TYR A 50 -14.30 -6.76 -0.17
CA TYR A 50 -13.55 -5.73 -0.87
C TYR A 50 -13.49 -4.44 -0.04
N PHE A 51 -14.59 -4.09 0.63
CA PHE A 51 -14.60 -2.93 1.51
C PHE A 51 -13.58 -3.07 2.65
N VAL A 52 -13.54 -4.25 3.27
CA VAL A 52 -12.56 -4.54 4.32
C VAL A 52 -11.15 -4.46 3.77
N PHE A 53 -10.92 -5.04 2.61
CA PHE A 53 -9.63 -5.03 1.95
C PHE A 53 -9.16 -3.60 1.66
N GLN A 54 -10.03 -2.80 1.06
CA GLN A 54 -9.70 -1.43 0.73
C GLN A 54 -9.40 -0.61 1.98
N LYS A 55 -10.24 -0.73 3.01
CA LYS A 55 -10.11 0.09 4.19
C LYS A 55 -8.97 -0.33 5.11
N HIS A 56 -8.83 -1.63 5.35
CA HIS A 56 -7.90 -2.13 6.36
C HIS A 56 -6.57 -2.62 5.80
N VAL A 57 -6.47 -2.83 4.51
CA VAL A 57 -5.22 -3.24 3.88
C VAL A 57 -4.64 -2.12 3.02
N LEU A 58 -5.42 -1.63 2.06
CA LEU A 58 -4.91 -0.60 1.14
C LEU A 58 -4.76 0.76 1.81
N GLU A 59 -5.81 1.27 2.43
CA GLU A 59 -5.73 2.60 3.06
C GLU A 59 -4.81 2.61 4.27
N ALA A 60 -4.70 1.49 4.94
CA ALA A 60 -3.90 1.40 6.16
C ALA A 60 -2.41 1.19 5.88
N HIS A 61 -2.04 0.60 4.75
CA HIS A 61 -0.64 0.20 4.50
C HIS A 61 -0.13 0.54 3.11
N ALA A 62 -0.96 1.01 2.19
CA ALA A 62 -0.55 1.33 0.83
C ALA A 62 -0.59 2.84 0.61
N VAL A 63 0.26 3.30 -0.30
CA VAL A 63 0.29 4.71 -0.72
C VAL A 63 0.29 4.74 -2.23
N ASP A 64 -0.76 5.31 -2.82
CA ASP A 64 -0.87 5.40 -4.27
C ASP A 64 0.13 6.42 -4.85
N ARG A 65 0.21 7.59 -4.23
CA ARG A 65 1.06 8.67 -4.70
C ARG A 65 1.75 9.37 -3.53
N CYS A 66 2.93 9.92 -3.82
CA CYS A 66 3.64 10.75 -2.85
C CYS A 66 2.78 11.96 -2.49
N ILE A 67 2.69 12.29 -1.21
CA ILE A 67 1.87 13.42 -0.76
C ILE A 67 2.47 14.77 -1.13
N GLN A 68 3.75 14.81 -1.50
CA GLN A 68 4.42 16.06 -1.83
C GLN A 68 4.53 16.28 -3.34
N CYS A 69 5.10 15.32 -4.07
CA CYS A 69 5.34 15.46 -5.51
C CYS A 69 4.27 14.79 -6.37
N GLU A 70 3.37 14.05 -5.75
CA GLU A 70 2.27 13.33 -6.42
C GLU A 70 2.75 12.27 -7.42
N GLU A 71 4.00 11.85 -7.34
CA GLU A 71 4.51 10.77 -8.15
C GLU A 71 3.90 9.44 -7.71
N GLU A 72 3.59 8.59 -8.68
CA GLU A 72 3.03 7.28 -8.39
C GLU A 72 4.06 6.41 -7.64
N ILE A 73 3.59 5.76 -6.58
CA ILE A 73 4.43 4.88 -5.76
C ILE A 73 4.25 3.45 -6.24
N SER A 74 5.35 2.74 -6.46
CA SER A 74 5.27 1.34 -6.85
C SER A 74 4.86 0.48 -5.66
N TRP A 75 4.24 -0.68 -5.94
CA TRP A 75 3.84 -1.59 -4.88
C TRP A 75 4.99 -2.01 -3.98
N HIS A 76 6.18 -2.14 -4.53
CA HIS A 76 7.37 -2.56 -3.77
C HIS A 76 7.76 -1.56 -2.69
N GLU A 77 7.40 -0.30 -2.86
CA GLU A 77 7.79 0.76 -1.96
C GLU A 77 6.67 1.24 -1.03
N MET A 78 5.43 0.81 -1.29
CA MET A 78 4.27 1.37 -0.59
C MET A 78 4.31 1.24 0.93
N ILE A 79 4.71 0.08 1.44
CA ILE A 79 4.74 -0.13 2.89
C ILE A 79 5.76 0.79 3.53
N ASP A 80 6.94 0.89 2.95
CA ASP A 80 7.99 1.76 3.47
C ASP A 80 7.59 3.23 3.37
N VAL A 81 7.01 3.63 2.24
CA VAL A 81 6.55 5.00 2.05
C VAL A 81 5.47 5.35 3.05
N HIS A 82 4.55 4.43 3.32
CA HIS A 82 3.50 4.64 4.30
C HIS A 82 4.09 4.86 5.70
N ARG A 83 5.07 4.06 6.07
CA ARG A 83 5.76 4.20 7.37
C ARG A 83 6.46 5.54 7.48
N ASP A 84 6.94 6.07 6.37
CA ASP A 84 7.67 7.34 6.33
C ASP A 84 6.75 8.55 6.16
N GLY A 85 5.46 8.37 6.33
CA GLY A 85 4.49 9.46 6.31
C GLY A 85 3.89 9.77 4.96
N GLY A 86 4.13 8.93 3.95
CA GLY A 86 3.55 9.11 2.62
C GLY A 86 4.44 9.83 1.63
N TYR A 87 5.68 10.09 1.98
CA TYR A 87 6.66 10.73 1.08
C TYR A 87 7.45 9.69 0.31
N CYS A 88 7.65 9.91 -0.98
CA CYS A 88 8.52 9.04 -1.76
C CYS A 88 9.97 9.22 -1.31
N ILE A 89 10.82 8.27 -1.70
CA ILE A 89 12.23 8.28 -1.29
C ILE A 89 12.93 9.58 -1.70
N VAL A 90 12.63 10.09 -2.88
CA VAL A 90 13.25 11.32 -3.37
C VAL A 90 12.86 12.52 -2.52
N CYS A 91 11.58 12.65 -2.21
CA CYS A 91 11.10 13.76 -1.38
C CYS A 91 11.61 13.66 0.05
N MET A 92 11.68 12.45 0.59
CA MET A 92 12.19 12.24 1.94
C MET A 92 13.65 12.60 2.05
N ARG A 93 14.46 12.22 1.07
CA ARG A 93 15.89 12.59 1.03
C ARG A 93 16.07 14.08 0.88
N ARG A 94 15.21 14.72 0.07
CA ARG A 94 15.25 16.16 -0.13
C ARG A 94 14.96 16.88 1.18
N ASP A 95 13.97 16.44 1.93
CA ASP A 95 13.63 17.00 3.23
C ASP A 95 14.78 16.88 4.21
N GLU A 96 15.41 15.72 4.29
CA GLU A 96 16.54 15.49 5.16
C GLU A 96 17.69 16.45 4.83
N SER A 97 17.98 16.58 3.53
CA SER A 97 19.04 17.45 3.07
C SER A 97 18.77 18.90 3.43
N MET A 98 17.55 19.35 3.22
CA MET A 98 17.16 20.72 3.54
C MET A 98 17.16 20.99 5.04
N GLY A 99 16.74 20.01 5.82
CA GLY A 99 16.73 20.12 7.26
C GLY A 99 18.10 20.27 7.87
N ARG A 100 19.09 19.66 7.27
CA ARG A 100 20.47 19.74 7.76
C ARG A 100 21.13 21.07 7.47
N ASP A 101 20.68 21.77 6.46
CA ASP A 101 21.25 23.04 6.06
C ASP A 101 20.88 24.18 7.00
N LYS A 102 20.04 23.93 7.95
CA LYS A 102 19.66 24.94 8.95
C LYS A 102 20.59 24.89 10.19
#